data_74fea30ba4be6c45d9a2018fc3d1e5ed
#
_entry.id   74fea30ba4be6c45d9a2018fc3d1e5ed
#
_cell.length_a   1.000
_cell.length_b   1.000
_cell.length_c   1.000
_cell.angle_alpha   90.00
_cell.angle_beta   90.00
_cell.angle_gamma   90.00
#
_symmetry.space_group_name_H-M   'P 1'
#
loop_
_entity.id
_entity.type
_entity.pdbx_description
1 polymer ?
#
loop_
_entity_poly.entity_id
_entity_poly.type
_entity_poly.pdbx_seq_one_letter_code
_entity_poly.pdbx_strand_id
1 'polypeptide(L)'
;MKFVRLVAALSAAAVLTACTSAPVATVTPPPLAATYANADLAAGGPAADTGAWWHGFRDPILDRLVDTALANNLDLQAAVARIDAARAVRIGAASQWFPSVDLNAGAGRQRQSASQAFPTDTPTTGNAFDLNASLAWEIDIFGRIRQGVSAADADIASAQNDAAAVRIATIDETVRTYVTVRGLEQRLALVEANASSQRGTEESTRRLFDAGVVPIADVDRAAAQTETTLAELPALQLQRQAAIHRLSIITASTPQDIYARLDPPAPEPVWTAGAPGIGTPADLLRRRPDVRAAEARVVAAYARIGVAEADLKPHLQLIGVIGAAIDGFSGASLARSLAWMAGAGASAPLFDGGRRRSVVALRRAQADQALAAYRTAVLTAVGDVETSVAATARNHGRTERLERAVSNARGAYTQINRSWRSGESAFIDTLEVQRALLAAEDSLARARTEETLSRVRLMSALGQ
;
A
#
# COMPACT_ATOMS: atom_id res chain seq x y z
N MET A 1 1.53 53.29 41.34
CA MET A 1 2.56 52.24 41.16
C MET A 1 2.14 50.85 41.69
N LYS A 2 1.39 50.70 42.79
CA LYS A 2 0.97 49.38 43.31
C LYS A 2 -0.07 48.66 42.42
N PHE A 3 -0.99 49.41 41.78
CA PHE A 3 -2.02 48.86 40.89
C PHE A 3 -1.45 48.25 39.58
N VAL A 4 -0.43 48.91 39.00
CA VAL A 4 0.25 48.45 37.80
C VAL A 4 1.03 47.14 38.05
N ARG A 5 1.63 47.00 39.24
CA ARG A 5 2.33 45.75 39.66
C ARG A 5 1.37 44.61 39.93
N LEU A 6 0.18 44.87 40.42
CA LEU A 6 -0.85 43.84 40.66
C LEU A 6 -1.45 43.32 39.35
N VAL A 7 -1.71 44.23 38.38
CA VAL A 7 -2.18 43.86 37.05
C VAL A 7 -1.12 43.09 36.27
N ALA A 8 0.17 43.49 36.39
CA ALA A 8 1.27 42.75 35.76
C ALA A 8 1.47 41.34 36.38
N ALA A 9 1.30 41.21 37.71
CA ALA A 9 1.40 39.92 38.40
C ALA A 9 0.21 38.98 38.08
N LEU A 10 -1.01 39.51 37.99
CA LEU A 10 -2.18 38.74 37.56
C LEU A 10 -2.09 38.30 36.06
N SER A 11 -1.54 39.18 35.21
CA SER A 11 -1.31 38.82 33.77
C SER A 11 -0.23 37.75 33.66
N ALA A 12 0.84 37.76 34.43
CA ALA A 12 1.88 36.74 34.46
C ALA A 12 1.36 35.40 35.00
N ALA A 13 0.50 35.40 36.01
CA ALA A 13 -0.10 34.18 36.55
C ALA A 13 -1.12 33.55 35.60
N ALA A 14 -1.87 34.35 34.83
CA ALA A 14 -2.81 33.88 33.81
C ALA A 14 -2.09 33.25 32.58
N VAL A 15 -0.87 33.70 32.27
CA VAL A 15 -0.04 33.13 31.19
C VAL A 15 0.54 31.77 31.59
N LEU A 16 0.86 31.56 32.86
CA LEU A 16 1.45 30.30 33.35
C LEU A 16 0.47 29.12 33.40
N THR A 17 -0.83 29.36 33.52
CA THR A 17 -1.86 28.31 33.50
C THR A 17 -2.28 27.89 32.07
N ALA A 18 -1.85 28.62 31.05
CA ALA A 18 -2.20 28.33 29.63
C ALA A 18 -1.25 27.31 28.97
N CYS A 19 -0.21 26.83 29.63
CA CYS A 19 0.74 25.84 29.10
C CYS A 19 0.26 24.39 29.27
N THR A 20 -1.02 24.09 29.12
CA THR A 20 -1.45 22.71 28.96
C THR A 20 -1.12 22.30 27.51
N SER A 21 -0.05 21.51 27.35
CA SER A 21 0.20 20.79 26.10
C SER A 21 -1.06 20.01 25.73
N ALA A 22 -1.50 20.13 24.47
CA ALA A 22 -2.58 19.28 23.99
C ALA A 22 -2.24 17.81 24.30
N PRO A 23 -3.16 17.02 24.84
CA PRO A 23 -2.88 15.63 25.17
C PRO A 23 -2.46 14.89 23.90
N VAL A 24 -1.41 14.11 24.01
CA VAL A 24 -1.04 13.16 22.95
C VAL A 24 -2.24 12.25 22.73
N ALA A 25 -2.79 12.26 21.53
CA ALA A 25 -3.96 11.45 21.20
C ALA A 25 -3.61 9.98 21.38
N THR A 26 -4.18 9.34 22.38
CA THR A 26 -4.15 7.88 22.49
C THR A 26 -5.21 7.32 21.55
N VAL A 27 -4.76 6.67 20.48
CA VAL A 27 -5.65 6.02 19.53
C VAL A 27 -6.16 4.74 20.16
N THR A 28 -7.47 4.68 20.46
CA THR A 28 -8.08 3.49 21.02
C THR A 28 -8.58 2.60 19.88
N PRO A 29 -8.07 1.35 19.73
CA PRO A 29 -8.58 0.42 18.74
C PRO A 29 -10.04 0.03 19.04
N PRO A 30 -10.79 -0.45 18.05
CA PRO A 30 -12.09 -1.03 18.30
C PRO A 30 -11.97 -2.25 19.22
N PRO A 31 -13.03 -2.66 19.95
CA PRO A 31 -12.98 -3.87 20.76
C PRO A 31 -12.71 -5.09 19.86
N LEU A 32 -11.69 -5.87 20.21
CA LEU A 32 -11.32 -7.10 19.50
C LEU A 32 -11.60 -8.32 20.39
N ALA A 33 -12.01 -9.42 19.76
CA ALA A 33 -12.09 -10.72 20.43
C ALA A 33 -10.69 -11.18 20.86
N ALA A 34 -10.62 -12.01 21.91
CA ALA A 34 -9.34 -12.56 22.39
C ALA A 34 -8.73 -13.57 21.38
N THR A 35 -9.58 -14.26 20.62
CA THR A 35 -9.19 -15.27 19.64
C THR A 35 -9.97 -15.05 18.34
N TYR A 36 -9.46 -15.59 17.23
CA TYR A 36 -10.19 -15.64 15.97
C TYR A 36 -11.37 -16.63 16.06
N ALA A 37 -12.45 -16.33 15.33
CA ALA A 37 -13.62 -17.20 15.28
C ALA A 37 -13.32 -18.57 14.62
N ASN A 38 -12.38 -18.59 13.66
CA ASN A 38 -11.93 -19.79 12.95
C ASN A 38 -10.59 -20.34 13.50
N ALA A 39 -10.25 -20.05 14.75
CA ALA A 39 -8.97 -20.48 15.33
C ALA A 39 -8.80 -22.01 15.39
N ASP A 40 -9.90 -22.77 15.48
CA ASP A 40 -9.95 -24.22 15.45
C ASP A 40 -9.53 -24.83 14.10
N LEU A 41 -9.61 -24.06 13.01
CA LEU A 41 -9.20 -24.45 11.66
C LEU A 41 -7.71 -24.21 11.40
N ALA A 42 -7.03 -23.47 12.26
CA ALA A 42 -5.62 -23.13 12.12
C ALA A 42 -4.73 -23.98 13.02
N ALA A 43 -3.44 -24.11 12.66
CA ALA A 43 -2.46 -24.60 13.61
C ALA A 43 -2.31 -23.59 14.75
N GLY A 44 -2.47 -24.05 16.00
CA GLY A 44 -2.28 -23.23 17.19
C GLY A 44 -0.81 -22.81 17.34
N GLY A 45 -0.58 -21.65 17.96
CA GLY A 45 0.75 -21.16 18.29
C GLY A 45 0.91 -19.66 18.08
N PRO A 46 2.00 -19.05 18.61
CA PRO A 46 2.31 -17.67 18.33
C PRO A 46 2.56 -17.52 16.83
N ALA A 47 2.11 -16.41 16.25
CA ALA A 47 2.39 -16.12 14.85
C ALA A 47 3.92 -16.05 14.66
N ALA A 48 4.44 -16.92 13.79
CA ALA A 48 5.87 -16.92 13.46
C ALA A 48 6.21 -15.62 12.72
N ASP A 49 7.31 -14.99 13.11
CA ASP A 49 7.93 -13.93 12.32
C ASP A 49 8.85 -14.61 11.31
N THR A 50 8.33 -14.81 10.12
CA THR A 50 9.08 -15.46 9.03
C THR A 50 9.31 -14.43 7.93
N GLY A 51 10.14 -13.41 8.18
CA GLY A 51 10.38 -12.30 7.27
C GLY A 51 10.69 -12.66 5.80
N ALA A 52 10.95 -13.94 5.51
CA ALA A 52 11.15 -14.52 4.19
C ALA A 52 10.37 -15.84 4.05
N TRP A 53 9.08 -15.80 4.35
CA TRP A 53 8.20 -16.98 4.39
C TRP A 53 8.17 -17.77 3.07
N TRP A 54 8.35 -17.13 1.91
CA TRP A 54 8.35 -17.80 0.59
C TRP A 54 9.46 -18.84 0.44
N HIS A 55 10.53 -18.77 1.21
CA HIS A 55 11.53 -19.85 1.27
C HIS A 55 10.95 -21.19 1.74
N GLY A 56 9.77 -21.19 2.36
CA GLY A 56 9.02 -22.39 2.69
C GLY A 56 8.62 -23.22 1.47
N PHE A 57 8.65 -22.67 0.27
CA PHE A 57 8.46 -23.40 -0.98
C PHE A 57 9.72 -24.11 -1.47
N ARG A 58 10.91 -23.76 -0.96
CA ARG A 58 12.22 -24.30 -1.38
C ARG A 58 12.44 -24.24 -2.89
N ASP A 59 11.99 -23.15 -3.52
CA ASP A 59 12.09 -22.92 -4.96
C ASP A 59 13.05 -21.76 -5.24
N PRO A 60 14.26 -22.05 -5.78
CA PRO A 60 15.26 -21.03 -6.02
C PRO A 60 14.89 -20.06 -7.15
N ILE A 61 13.92 -20.41 -8.01
CA ILE A 61 13.43 -19.50 -9.05
C ILE A 61 12.51 -18.47 -8.40
N LEU A 62 11.61 -18.93 -7.53
CA LEU A 62 10.75 -18.07 -6.75
C LEU A 62 11.56 -17.08 -5.90
N ASP A 63 12.57 -17.59 -5.20
CA ASP A 63 13.43 -16.75 -4.35
C ASP A 63 14.06 -15.60 -5.15
N ARG A 64 14.66 -15.92 -6.32
CA ARG A 64 15.25 -14.91 -7.21
C ARG A 64 14.23 -13.93 -7.79
N LEU A 65 13.01 -14.37 -8.07
CA LEU A 65 11.95 -13.48 -8.56
C LEU A 65 11.52 -12.50 -7.48
N VAL A 66 11.36 -12.95 -6.24
CA VAL A 66 11.03 -12.08 -5.11
C VAL A 66 12.17 -11.08 -4.85
N ASP A 67 13.42 -11.54 -4.83
CA ASP A 67 14.58 -10.65 -4.65
C ASP A 67 14.63 -9.59 -5.76
N THR A 68 14.39 -9.99 -7.02
CA THR A 68 14.37 -9.07 -8.16
C THR A 68 13.22 -8.06 -8.02
N ALA A 69 12.03 -8.52 -7.62
CA ALA A 69 10.90 -7.65 -7.38
C ALA A 69 11.19 -6.63 -6.27
N LEU A 70 11.73 -7.08 -5.13
CA LEU A 70 12.08 -6.19 -4.02
C LEU A 70 13.16 -5.16 -4.37
N ALA A 71 14.09 -5.50 -5.26
CA ALA A 71 15.14 -4.59 -5.70
C ALA A 71 14.66 -3.57 -6.75
N ASN A 72 13.76 -3.96 -7.64
CA ASN A 72 13.49 -3.18 -8.86
C ASN A 72 12.03 -2.68 -8.98
N ASN A 73 11.10 -3.15 -8.14
CA ASN A 73 9.69 -2.78 -8.27
C ASN A 73 9.47 -1.27 -8.20
N LEU A 74 8.77 -0.73 -9.19
CA LEU A 74 8.58 0.72 -9.33
C LEU A 74 7.59 1.29 -8.30
N ASP A 75 6.60 0.52 -7.86
CA ASP A 75 5.67 0.96 -6.80
C ASP A 75 6.40 1.05 -5.46
N LEU A 76 7.33 0.14 -5.19
CA LEU A 76 8.17 0.18 -3.99
C LEU A 76 9.13 1.38 -4.03
N GLN A 77 9.74 1.68 -5.18
CA GLN A 77 10.56 2.87 -5.36
C GLN A 77 9.73 4.15 -5.15
N ALA A 78 8.51 4.21 -5.71
CA ALA A 78 7.62 5.33 -5.48
C ALA A 78 7.20 5.48 -4.01
N ALA A 79 7.02 4.37 -3.29
CA ALA A 79 6.72 4.40 -1.86
C ALA A 79 7.90 4.94 -1.03
N VAL A 80 9.13 4.56 -1.37
CA VAL A 80 10.35 5.12 -0.75
C VAL A 80 10.47 6.62 -1.03
N ALA A 81 10.22 7.06 -2.26
CA ALA A 81 10.23 8.49 -2.60
C ALA A 81 9.18 9.31 -1.82
N ARG A 82 8.03 8.71 -1.48
CA ARG A 82 7.03 9.35 -0.61
C ARG A 82 7.55 9.56 0.81
N ILE A 83 8.38 8.67 1.34
CA ILE A 83 9.04 8.87 2.65
C ILE A 83 9.97 10.08 2.58
N ASP A 84 10.75 10.22 1.50
CA ASP A 84 11.65 11.38 1.35
C ASP A 84 10.87 12.69 1.17
N ALA A 85 9.76 12.66 0.46
CA ALA A 85 8.84 13.80 0.37
C ALA A 85 8.28 14.20 1.76
N ALA A 86 7.84 13.22 2.56
CA ALA A 86 7.36 13.46 3.92
C ALA A 86 8.48 14.04 4.83
N ARG A 87 9.71 13.54 4.69
CA ARG A 87 10.88 14.10 5.39
C ARG A 87 11.15 15.56 5.00
N ALA A 88 11.06 15.88 3.72
CA ALA A 88 11.22 17.25 3.24
C ALA A 88 10.13 18.19 3.81
N VAL A 89 8.87 17.74 3.87
CA VAL A 89 7.77 18.48 4.52
C VAL A 89 8.07 18.71 6.01
N ARG A 90 8.58 17.70 6.70
CA ARG A 90 8.98 17.81 8.11
C ARG A 90 10.09 18.83 8.31
N ILE A 91 11.10 18.89 7.41
CA ILE A 91 12.15 19.93 7.45
C ILE A 91 11.52 21.31 7.31
N GLY A 92 10.57 21.49 6.37
CA GLY A 92 9.83 22.74 6.21
C GLY A 92 9.00 23.14 7.46
N ALA A 93 8.37 22.16 8.13
CA ALA A 93 7.69 22.43 9.40
C ALA A 93 8.67 22.81 10.52
N ALA A 94 9.80 22.11 10.63
CA ALA A 94 10.81 22.35 11.64
C ALA A 94 11.60 23.65 11.39
N SER A 95 11.70 24.15 10.16
CA SER A 95 12.37 25.42 9.87
C SER A 95 11.71 26.61 10.59
N GLN A 96 10.41 26.49 10.91
CA GLN A 96 9.69 27.51 11.67
C GLN A 96 10.19 27.68 13.14
N TRP A 97 11.00 26.74 13.66
CA TRP A 97 11.69 26.92 14.94
C TRP A 97 12.78 27.98 14.88
N PHE A 98 13.25 28.33 13.70
CA PHE A 98 14.36 29.24 13.48
C PHE A 98 13.84 30.53 12.82
N PRO A 99 14.56 31.66 13.03
CA PRO A 99 14.24 32.89 12.32
C PRO A 99 14.43 32.73 10.80
N SER A 100 13.56 33.35 10.01
CA SER A 100 13.81 33.61 8.58
C SER A 100 14.56 34.92 8.43
N VAL A 101 15.50 34.96 7.50
CA VAL A 101 16.22 36.17 7.11
C VAL A 101 16.09 36.34 5.59
N ASP A 102 15.48 37.42 5.19
CA ASP A 102 15.25 37.75 3.80
C ASP A 102 16.03 39.01 3.42
N LEU A 103 16.69 39.00 2.25
CA LEU A 103 17.33 40.17 1.68
C LEU A 103 16.41 40.77 0.61
N ASN A 104 16.04 42.01 0.79
CA ASN A 104 15.20 42.74 -0.15
C ASN A 104 15.99 43.91 -0.78
N ALA A 105 15.89 44.03 -2.09
CA ALA A 105 16.47 45.16 -2.82
C ALA A 105 15.38 45.76 -3.69
N GLY A 106 15.22 47.06 -3.60
CA GLY A 106 14.28 47.83 -4.38
C GLY A 106 14.96 48.95 -5.18
N ALA A 107 14.46 49.21 -6.39
CA ALA A 107 14.84 50.38 -7.17
C ALA A 107 13.58 50.94 -7.81
N GLY A 108 13.35 52.21 -7.64
CA GLY A 108 12.16 52.89 -8.17
C GLY A 108 12.38 54.34 -8.47
N ARG A 109 11.45 54.91 -9.22
CA ARG A 109 11.34 56.36 -9.40
C ARG A 109 10.02 56.83 -8.81
N GLN A 110 10.09 57.73 -7.85
CA GLN A 110 8.90 58.21 -7.16
C GLN A 110 8.84 59.74 -7.17
N ARG A 111 7.64 60.26 -7.04
CA ARG A 111 7.38 61.67 -6.86
C ARG A 111 6.79 61.89 -5.46
N GLN A 112 7.49 62.67 -4.64
CA GLN A 112 6.96 63.11 -3.36
C GLN A 112 6.01 64.27 -3.55
N SER A 113 4.90 64.28 -2.81
CA SER A 113 3.98 65.42 -2.79
C SER A 113 4.61 66.59 -2.04
N ALA A 114 4.10 67.81 -2.27
CA ALA A 114 4.56 69.01 -1.58
C ALA A 114 4.56 68.86 -0.03
N SER A 115 3.54 68.19 0.52
CA SER A 115 3.41 67.93 1.95
C SER A 115 4.43 66.97 2.54
N GLN A 116 5.10 66.17 1.68
CA GLN A 116 6.15 65.19 2.07
C GLN A 116 7.57 65.74 1.82
N ALA A 117 7.70 66.83 1.08
CA ALA A 117 8.96 67.40 0.64
C ALA A 117 9.44 68.52 1.59
N PHE A 118 9.39 68.26 2.92
CA PHE A 118 9.90 69.21 3.91
C PHE A 118 11.44 69.37 3.80
N PRO A 119 12.02 70.58 3.82
CA PRO A 119 11.41 71.89 4.11
C PRO A 119 11.02 72.67 2.87
N THR A 120 11.05 72.12 1.66
CA THR A 120 10.92 72.88 0.41
C THR A 120 9.48 73.08 -0.04
N ASP A 121 8.50 72.35 0.50
CA ASP A 121 7.07 72.36 0.11
C ASP A 121 6.83 72.29 -1.41
N THR A 122 7.79 71.78 -2.19
CA THR A 122 7.68 71.61 -3.65
C THR A 122 7.71 70.12 -4.00
N PRO A 123 6.81 69.66 -4.90
CA PRO A 123 6.84 68.27 -5.34
C PRO A 123 8.16 67.95 -6.05
N THR A 124 8.90 66.99 -5.58
CA THR A 124 10.17 66.54 -6.15
C THR A 124 10.03 65.14 -6.74
N THR A 125 10.75 64.87 -7.84
CA THR A 125 10.79 63.55 -8.47
C THR A 125 12.24 63.04 -8.42
N GLY A 126 12.45 61.88 -7.86
CA GLY A 126 13.78 61.27 -7.71
C GLY A 126 13.78 59.75 -7.83
N ASN A 127 14.97 59.20 -7.95
CA ASN A 127 15.15 57.75 -7.89
C ASN A 127 15.34 57.34 -6.44
N ALA A 128 14.73 56.22 -6.06
CA ALA A 128 14.89 55.59 -4.74
C ALA A 128 15.50 54.21 -4.91
N PHE A 129 16.45 53.91 -4.08
CA PHE A 129 17.09 52.59 -3.97
C PHE A 129 17.07 52.15 -2.51
N ASP A 130 16.64 50.92 -2.26
CA ASP A 130 16.67 50.33 -0.93
C ASP A 130 17.31 48.96 -0.96
N LEU A 131 18.04 48.66 0.10
CA LEU A 131 18.60 47.36 0.36
C LEU A 131 18.45 47.08 1.85
N ASN A 132 17.67 46.05 2.20
CA ASN A 132 17.47 45.68 3.59
C ASN A 132 17.47 44.17 3.80
N ALA A 133 17.98 43.73 4.95
CA ALA A 133 17.80 42.40 5.47
C ALA A 133 16.74 42.43 6.56
N SER A 134 15.72 41.62 6.43
CA SER A 134 14.63 41.48 7.40
C SER A 134 14.67 40.12 8.09
N LEU A 135 14.51 40.13 9.40
CA LEU A 135 14.41 38.93 10.24
C LEU A 135 12.99 38.85 10.78
N ALA A 136 12.39 37.66 10.67
CA ALA A 136 11.13 37.33 11.31
C ALA A 136 11.24 35.99 12.01
N TRP A 137 10.79 35.92 13.27
CA TRP A 137 10.80 34.70 14.06
C TRP A 137 9.58 34.62 14.97
N GLU A 138 8.80 33.56 14.81
CA GLU A 138 7.66 33.26 15.67
C GLU A 138 8.13 32.47 16.90
N ILE A 139 7.78 32.93 18.10
CA ILE A 139 8.01 32.19 19.33
C ILE A 139 6.81 31.31 19.62
N ASP A 140 7.03 30.01 19.63
CA ASP A 140 5.97 28.98 19.77
C ASP A 140 5.50 28.82 21.23
N ILE A 141 4.80 29.81 21.74
CA ILE A 141 4.25 29.78 23.11
C ILE A 141 3.11 28.80 23.22
N PHE A 142 2.22 28.78 22.23
CA PHE A 142 0.99 27.96 22.23
C PHE A 142 1.10 26.62 21.47
N GLY A 143 2.30 26.27 20.99
CA GLY A 143 2.60 24.97 20.42
C GLY A 143 2.17 24.79 18.96
N ARG A 144 1.92 25.88 18.22
CA ARG A 144 1.55 25.80 16.79
C ARG A 144 2.62 25.10 15.97
N ILE A 145 3.89 25.51 16.11
CA ILE A 145 5.02 24.94 15.38
C ILE A 145 5.28 23.52 15.89
N ARG A 146 5.26 23.30 17.19
CA ARG A 146 5.43 21.97 17.81
C ARG A 146 4.41 20.98 17.32
N GLN A 147 3.13 21.35 17.26
CA GLN A 147 2.07 20.50 16.72
C GLN A 147 2.21 20.29 15.20
N GLY A 148 2.69 21.29 14.45
CA GLY A 148 2.99 21.16 13.03
C GLY A 148 4.11 20.15 12.76
N VAL A 149 5.18 20.18 13.54
CA VAL A 149 6.26 19.18 13.46
C VAL A 149 5.77 17.80 13.88
N SER A 150 4.99 17.70 14.96
CA SER A 150 4.39 16.44 15.40
C SER A 150 3.49 15.82 14.33
N ALA A 151 2.70 16.63 13.62
CA ALA A 151 1.90 16.16 12.49
C ALA A 151 2.78 15.61 11.37
N ALA A 152 3.86 16.32 11.03
CA ALA A 152 4.79 15.88 9.99
C ALA A 152 5.58 14.62 10.39
N ASP A 153 5.94 14.44 11.65
CA ASP A 153 6.57 13.22 12.18
C ASP A 153 5.61 12.02 12.07
N ALA A 154 4.33 12.22 12.36
CA ALA A 154 3.31 11.18 12.17
C ALA A 154 3.04 10.87 10.68
N ASP A 155 3.12 11.87 9.79
CA ASP A 155 3.05 11.65 8.34
C ASP A 155 4.23 10.82 7.82
N ILE A 156 5.45 11.02 8.35
CA ILE A 156 6.61 10.17 8.04
C ILE A 156 6.34 8.73 8.50
N ALA A 157 5.85 8.55 9.74
CA ALA A 157 5.53 7.23 10.25
C ALA A 157 4.45 6.53 9.38
N SER A 158 3.44 7.27 8.92
CA SER A 158 2.45 6.76 7.97
C SER A 158 3.11 6.32 6.66
N ALA A 159 3.95 7.17 6.05
CA ALA A 159 4.61 6.88 4.78
C ALA A 159 5.55 5.66 4.89
N GLN A 160 6.25 5.49 6.00
CA GLN A 160 7.11 4.33 6.27
C GLN A 160 6.30 3.03 6.36
N ASN A 161 5.17 3.06 7.07
CA ASN A 161 4.29 1.91 7.17
C ASN A 161 3.57 1.61 5.83
N ASP A 162 3.19 2.63 5.05
CA ASP A 162 2.68 2.45 3.69
C ASP A 162 3.71 1.77 2.79
N ALA A 163 4.98 2.15 2.87
CA ALA A 163 6.04 1.49 2.11
C ALA A 163 6.25 0.03 2.55
N ALA A 164 6.13 -0.26 3.84
CA ALA A 164 6.15 -1.64 4.34
C ALA A 164 4.95 -2.46 3.83
N ALA A 165 3.76 -1.86 3.76
CA ALA A 165 2.58 -2.50 3.18
C ALA A 165 2.75 -2.78 1.67
N VAL A 166 3.32 -1.84 0.91
CA VAL A 166 3.67 -2.04 -0.51
C VAL A 166 4.68 -3.18 -0.67
N ARG A 167 5.67 -3.28 0.22
CA ARG A 167 6.63 -4.39 0.21
C ARG A 167 5.94 -5.74 0.37
N ILE A 168 5.04 -5.89 1.35
CA ILE A 168 4.27 -7.12 1.57
C ILE A 168 3.41 -7.43 0.34
N ALA A 169 2.72 -6.44 -0.21
CA ALA A 169 1.90 -6.61 -1.41
C ALA A 169 2.73 -7.03 -2.64
N THR A 170 3.96 -6.50 -2.79
CA THR A 170 4.89 -6.88 -3.87
C THR A 170 5.32 -8.35 -3.74
N ILE A 171 5.63 -8.81 -2.52
CA ILE A 171 5.96 -10.22 -2.25
C ILE A 171 4.76 -11.11 -2.57
N ASP A 172 3.59 -10.81 -2.00
CA ASP A 172 2.35 -11.55 -2.21
C ASP A 172 2.03 -11.71 -3.71
N GLU A 173 2.02 -10.60 -4.43
CA GLU A 173 1.71 -10.59 -5.86
C GLU A 173 2.75 -11.37 -6.69
N THR A 174 4.04 -11.28 -6.34
CA THR A 174 5.10 -12.04 -7.01
C THR A 174 4.90 -13.54 -6.82
N VAL A 175 4.71 -13.97 -5.57
CA VAL A 175 4.53 -15.39 -5.24
C VAL A 175 3.25 -15.93 -5.87
N ARG A 176 2.13 -15.23 -5.76
CA ARG A 176 0.84 -15.63 -6.34
C ARG A 176 0.90 -15.75 -7.85
N THR A 177 1.52 -14.77 -8.51
CA THR A 177 1.64 -14.79 -9.97
C THR A 177 2.55 -15.92 -10.41
N TYR A 178 3.64 -16.17 -9.72
CA TYR A 178 4.52 -17.32 -10.00
C TYR A 178 3.80 -18.67 -9.84
N VAL A 179 3.10 -18.87 -8.72
CA VAL A 179 2.27 -20.08 -8.48
C VAL A 179 1.23 -20.26 -9.58
N THR A 180 0.59 -19.16 -10.00
CA THR A 180 -0.37 -19.19 -11.11
C THR A 180 0.27 -19.63 -12.41
N VAL A 181 1.48 -19.14 -12.76
CA VAL A 181 2.22 -19.58 -13.96
C VAL A 181 2.48 -21.08 -13.90
N ARG A 182 3.01 -21.59 -12.79
CA ARG A 182 3.33 -23.01 -12.63
C ARG A 182 2.09 -23.90 -12.64
N GLY A 183 0.99 -23.45 -12.02
CA GLY A 183 -0.31 -24.16 -12.11
C GLY A 183 -0.87 -24.22 -13.53
N LEU A 184 -0.72 -23.15 -14.31
CA LEU A 184 -1.11 -23.11 -15.71
C LEU A 184 -0.22 -24.04 -16.57
N GLU A 185 1.09 -24.13 -16.30
CA GLU A 185 2.01 -25.05 -16.98
C GLU A 185 1.62 -26.50 -16.71
N GLN A 186 1.25 -26.84 -15.48
CA GLN A 186 0.73 -28.19 -15.17
C GLN A 186 -0.56 -28.51 -15.91
N ARG A 187 -1.49 -27.54 -16.01
CA ARG A 187 -2.74 -27.73 -16.76
C ARG A 187 -2.49 -27.86 -18.25
N LEU A 188 -1.57 -27.10 -18.83
CA LEU A 188 -1.16 -27.26 -20.22
C LEU A 188 -0.63 -28.67 -20.48
N ALA A 189 0.30 -29.15 -19.66
CA ALA A 189 0.84 -30.51 -19.78
C ALA A 189 -0.24 -31.58 -19.61
N LEU A 190 -1.22 -31.38 -18.71
CA LEU A 190 -2.35 -32.27 -18.51
C LEU A 190 -3.24 -32.33 -19.79
N VAL A 191 -3.59 -31.19 -20.38
CA VAL A 191 -4.42 -31.10 -21.58
C VAL A 191 -3.70 -31.75 -22.76
N GLU A 192 -2.39 -31.52 -22.92
CA GLU A 192 -1.57 -32.15 -23.97
C GLU A 192 -1.52 -33.68 -23.83
N ALA A 193 -1.29 -34.18 -22.59
CA ALA A 193 -1.30 -35.61 -22.31
C ALA A 193 -2.66 -36.23 -22.57
N ASN A 194 -3.74 -35.55 -22.20
CA ASN A 194 -5.11 -35.99 -22.44
C ASN A 194 -5.45 -36.03 -23.93
N ALA A 195 -5.09 -34.97 -24.67
CA ALA A 195 -5.27 -34.95 -26.11
C ALA A 195 -4.49 -36.07 -26.84
N SER A 196 -3.25 -36.36 -26.37
CA SER A 196 -2.48 -37.49 -26.90
C SER A 196 -3.17 -38.85 -26.67
N SER A 197 -3.70 -39.06 -25.46
CA SER A 197 -4.47 -40.28 -25.13
C SER A 197 -5.74 -40.41 -25.99
N GLN A 198 -6.44 -39.30 -26.20
CA GLN A 198 -7.67 -39.25 -27.02
C GLN A 198 -7.38 -39.54 -28.49
N ARG A 199 -6.29 -39.02 -29.07
CA ARG A 199 -5.85 -39.36 -30.44
C ARG A 199 -5.60 -40.86 -30.57
N GLY A 200 -4.98 -41.51 -29.60
CA GLY A 200 -4.82 -42.96 -29.60
C GLY A 200 -6.15 -43.71 -29.56
N THR A 201 -7.15 -43.16 -28.85
CA THR A 201 -8.52 -43.71 -28.86
C THR A 201 -9.20 -43.54 -30.24
N GLU A 202 -9.09 -42.34 -30.82
CA GLU A 202 -9.62 -42.00 -32.15
C GLU A 202 -9.04 -42.93 -33.22
N GLU A 203 -7.72 -43.10 -33.28
CA GLU A 203 -7.06 -44.01 -34.20
C GLU A 203 -7.54 -45.48 -34.03
N SER A 204 -7.72 -45.91 -32.78
CA SER A 204 -8.22 -47.25 -32.49
C SER A 204 -9.66 -47.44 -32.97
N THR A 205 -10.52 -46.44 -32.75
CA THR A 205 -11.91 -46.44 -33.22
C THR A 205 -11.97 -46.37 -34.73
N ARG A 206 -11.07 -45.59 -35.38
CA ARG A 206 -10.97 -45.58 -36.88
C ARG A 206 -10.62 -46.96 -37.45
N ARG A 207 -9.64 -47.65 -36.87
CA ARG A 207 -9.29 -49.02 -37.29
C ARG A 207 -10.47 -50.01 -37.14
N LEU A 208 -11.25 -49.88 -36.08
CA LEU A 208 -12.44 -50.71 -35.86
C LEU A 208 -13.55 -50.38 -36.86
N PHE A 209 -13.73 -49.14 -37.27
CA PHE A 209 -14.64 -48.73 -38.32
C PHE A 209 -14.21 -49.29 -39.68
N ASP A 210 -12.94 -49.19 -40.03
CA ASP A 210 -12.39 -49.74 -41.28
C ASP A 210 -12.56 -51.27 -41.35
N ALA A 211 -12.56 -51.94 -40.21
CA ALA A 211 -12.88 -53.36 -40.08
C ALA A 211 -14.39 -53.67 -40.01
N GLY A 212 -15.27 -52.66 -40.10
CA GLY A 212 -16.73 -52.83 -40.02
C GLY A 212 -17.30 -53.15 -38.65
N VAL A 213 -16.54 -52.96 -37.57
CA VAL A 213 -16.91 -53.31 -36.17
C VAL A 213 -17.73 -52.23 -35.49
N VAL A 214 -17.43 -50.96 -35.78
CA VAL A 214 -18.12 -49.79 -35.14
C VAL A 214 -18.67 -48.86 -36.23
N PRO A 215 -19.72 -48.06 -35.92
CA PRO A 215 -20.25 -47.07 -36.85
C PRO A 215 -19.35 -45.84 -36.97
N ILE A 216 -19.41 -45.11 -38.08
CA ILE A 216 -18.66 -43.86 -38.31
C ILE A 216 -18.95 -42.83 -37.21
N ALA A 217 -20.14 -42.82 -36.65
CA ALA A 217 -20.52 -41.92 -35.55
C ALA A 217 -19.61 -42.04 -34.32
N ASP A 218 -19.01 -43.19 -34.06
CA ASP A 218 -18.08 -43.39 -32.95
C ASP A 218 -16.72 -42.75 -33.24
N VAL A 219 -16.28 -42.78 -34.49
CA VAL A 219 -15.07 -42.07 -34.96
C VAL A 219 -15.27 -40.57 -34.82
N ASP A 220 -16.42 -40.05 -35.31
CA ASP A 220 -16.73 -38.63 -35.23
C ASP A 220 -16.83 -38.14 -33.76
N ARG A 221 -17.39 -38.97 -32.87
CA ARG A 221 -17.42 -38.65 -31.40
C ARG A 221 -16.03 -38.61 -30.81
N ALA A 222 -15.15 -39.53 -31.16
CA ALA A 222 -13.77 -39.53 -30.68
C ALA A 222 -13.01 -38.29 -31.18
N ALA A 223 -13.12 -37.98 -32.47
CA ALA A 223 -12.51 -36.79 -33.07
C ALA A 223 -13.03 -35.49 -32.42
N ALA A 224 -14.35 -35.34 -32.25
CA ALA A 224 -14.94 -34.19 -31.60
C ALA A 224 -14.44 -34.00 -30.15
N GLN A 225 -14.24 -35.09 -29.41
CA GLN A 225 -13.69 -35.04 -28.05
C GLN A 225 -12.23 -34.57 -28.07
N THR A 226 -11.39 -35.07 -29.00
CA THR A 226 -10.00 -34.65 -29.17
C THR A 226 -9.92 -33.14 -29.45
N GLU A 227 -10.69 -32.67 -30.44
CA GLU A 227 -10.71 -31.26 -30.82
C GLU A 227 -11.23 -30.33 -29.69
N THR A 228 -12.23 -30.79 -28.93
CA THR A 228 -12.74 -30.04 -27.76
C THR A 228 -11.65 -29.88 -26.70
N THR A 229 -10.86 -30.92 -26.45
CA THR A 229 -9.74 -30.85 -25.49
C THR A 229 -8.63 -29.94 -26.00
N LEU A 230 -8.26 -30.03 -27.28
CA LEU A 230 -7.25 -29.17 -27.90
C LEU A 230 -7.66 -27.69 -27.91
N ALA A 231 -8.95 -27.38 -27.99
CA ALA A 231 -9.48 -26.03 -27.99
C ALA A 231 -9.23 -25.30 -26.64
N GLU A 232 -8.90 -26.02 -25.56
CA GLU A 232 -8.51 -25.41 -24.27
C GLU A 232 -7.09 -24.84 -24.29
N LEU A 233 -6.17 -25.36 -25.11
CA LEU A 233 -4.76 -24.97 -25.12
C LEU A 233 -4.53 -23.47 -25.37
N PRO A 234 -5.14 -22.84 -26.40
CA PRO A 234 -4.92 -21.42 -26.69
C PRO A 234 -5.34 -20.53 -25.53
N ALA A 235 -6.43 -20.87 -24.84
CA ALA A 235 -6.91 -20.12 -23.69
C ALA A 235 -5.95 -20.21 -22.48
N LEU A 236 -5.44 -21.40 -22.19
CA LEU A 236 -4.45 -21.62 -21.13
C LEU A 236 -3.11 -20.94 -21.47
N GLN A 237 -2.66 -21.01 -22.71
CA GLN A 237 -1.45 -20.33 -23.19
C GLN A 237 -1.58 -18.82 -23.03
N LEU A 238 -2.71 -18.22 -23.38
CA LEU A 238 -2.96 -16.79 -23.19
C LEU A 238 -2.93 -16.40 -21.71
N GLN A 239 -3.55 -17.19 -20.83
CA GLN A 239 -3.52 -16.95 -19.38
C GLN A 239 -2.09 -17.03 -18.84
N ARG A 240 -1.30 -18.02 -19.27
CA ARG A 240 0.12 -18.14 -18.89
C ARG A 240 0.92 -16.93 -19.36
N GLN A 241 0.73 -16.49 -20.61
CA GLN A 241 1.40 -15.30 -21.14
C GLN A 241 1.05 -14.05 -20.32
N ALA A 242 -0.23 -13.85 -20.02
CA ALA A 242 -0.68 -12.72 -19.20
C ALA A 242 -0.03 -12.73 -17.78
N ALA A 243 0.07 -13.90 -17.14
CA ALA A 243 0.73 -14.03 -15.85
C ALA A 243 2.24 -13.76 -15.94
N ILE A 244 2.92 -14.19 -17.02
CA ILE A 244 4.34 -13.88 -17.26
C ILE A 244 4.54 -12.36 -17.47
N HIS A 245 3.67 -11.71 -18.25
CA HIS A 245 3.71 -10.25 -18.42
C HIS A 245 3.45 -9.53 -17.09
N ARG A 246 2.59 -10.08 -16.23
CA ARG A 246 2.40 -9.52 -14.89
C ARG A 246 3.67 -9.61 -14.05
N LEU A 247 4.39 -10.75 -14.07
CA LEU A 247 5.69 -10.88 -13.41
C LEU A 247 6.71 -9.88 -13.96
N SER A 248 6.73 -9.63 -15.26
CA SER A 248 7.66 -8.66 -15.87
C SER A 248 7.42 -7.24 -15.34
N ILE A 249 6.16 -6.84 -15.14
CA ILE A 249 5.81 -5.55 -14.53
C ILE A 249 6.25 -5.49 -13.07
N ILE A 250 5.94 -6.53 -12.28
CA ILE A 250 6.25 -6.57 -10.85
C ILE A 250 7.76 -6.50 -10.61
N THR A 251 8.54 -7.21 -11.45
CA THR A 251 10.01 -7.27 -11.33
C THR A 251 10.73 -6.16 -12.10
N ALA A 252 9.99 -5.28 -12.79
CA ALA A 252 10.53 -4.28 -13.71
C ALA A 252 11.54 -4.88 -14.72
N SER A 253 11.26 -6.11 -15.20
CA SER A 253 12.09 -6.86 -16.15
C SER A 253 11.39 -6.94 -17.51
N THR A 254 12.12 -7.31 -18.57
CA THR A 254 11.47 -7.58 -19.85
C THR A 254 10.73 -8.92 -19.82
N PRO A 255 9.65 -9.10 -20.61
CA PRO A 255 8.99 -10.40 -20.73
C PRO A 255 9.96 -11.52 -21.14
N GLN A 256 10.92 -11.23 -22.01
CA GLN A 256 11.93 -12.19 -22.47
C GLN A 256 12.81 -12.70 -21.31
N ASP A 257 13.21 -11.81 -20.40
CA ASP A 257 13.99 -12.20 -19.22
C ASP A 257 13.19 -13.13 -18.30
N ILE A 258 11.87 -12.87 -18.16
CA ILE A 258 11.00 -13.71 -17.34
C ILE A 258 10.81 -15.08 -18.02
N TYR A 259 10.57 -15.12 -19.34
CA TYR A 259 10.51 -16.39 -20.07
C TYR A 259 11.78 -17.22 -19.86
N ALA A 260 12.96 -16.63 -20.03
CA ALA A 260 14.24 -17.32 -19.85
C ALA A 260 14.45 -17.85 -18.40
N ARG A 261 13.98 -17.11 -17.38
CA ARG A 261 14.07 -17.54 -15.98
C ARG A 261 13.11 -18.68 -15.62
N LEU A 262 11.99 -18.76 -16.31
CA LEU A 262 10.97 -19.79 -16.08
C LEU A 262 11.21 -21.07 -16.91
N ASP A 263 12.13 -21.05 -17.85
CA ASP A 263 12.49 -22.21 -18.66
C ASP A 263 13.58 -23.08 -17.99
N PRO A 264 13.44 -24.41 -17.94
CA PRO A 264 12.29 -25.20 -18.39
C PRO A 264 11.06 -25.10 -17.50
N PRO A 265 9.86 -25.48 -17.98
CA PRO A 265 8.69 -25.63 -17.14
C PRO A 265 8.98 -26.52 -15.93
N ALA A 266 8.49 -26.16 -14.78
CA ALA A 266 8.72 -26.88 -13.53
C ALA A 266 7.39 -27.19 -12.84
N PRO A 267 7.33 -28.21 -11.96
CA PRO A 267 6.14 -28.49 -11.17
C PRO A 267 5.76 -27.29 -10.29
N GLU A 268 4.47 -27.21 -9.95
CA GLU A 268 3.99 -26.20 -9.01
C GLU A 268 4.73 -26.31 -7.68
N PRO A 269 5.20 -25.16 -7.10
CA PRO A 269 5.91 -25.19 -5.84
C PRO A 269 5.00 -25.68 -4.71
N VAL A 270 5.50 -26.61 -3.93
CA VAL A 270 4.78 -27.19 -2.80
C VAL A 270 5.28 -26.58 -1.50
N TRP A 271 4.34 -26.12 -0.68
CA TRP A 271 4.66 -25.62 0.64
C TRP A 271 5.17 -26.74 1.55
N THR A 272 6.42 -26.62 2.02
CA THR A 272 7.08 -27.64 2.86
C THR A 272 7.28 -27.19 4.31
N ALA A 273 7.10 -25.91 4.60
CA ALA A 273 7.12 -25.41 5.97
C ALA A 273 5.81 -25.82 6.70
N GLY A 274 5.86 -25.93 8.01
CA GLY A 274 4.68 -26.20 8.83
C GLY A 274 3.59 -25.12 8.66
N ALA A 275 2.39 -25.41 9.15
CA ALA A 275 1.33 -24.42 9.17
C ALA A 275 1.73 -23.23 10.06
N PRO A 276 1.59 -21.97 9.61
CA PRO A 276 1.96 -20.81 10.42
C PRO A 276 1.00 -20.66 11.60
N GLY A 277 1.54 -20.33 12.78
CA GLY A 277 0.71 -19.88 13.88
C GLY A 277 0.06 -18.55 13.55
N ILE A 278 -1.23 -18.40 13.84
CA ILE A 278 -1.99 -17.19 13.49
C ILE A 278 -1.92 -16.07 14.56
N GLY A 279 -1.42 -16.39 15.77
CA GLY A 279 -1.40 -15.42 16.87
C GLY A 279 -2.79 -15.01 17.36
N THR A 280 -2.91 -13.78 17.85
CA THR A 280 -4.17 -13.19 18.30
C THR A 280 -4.58 -12.01 17.44
N PRO A 281 -5.89 -11.63 17.40
CA PRO A 281 -6.33 -10.42 16.72
C PRO A 281 -5.60 -9.15 17.19
N ALA A 282 -5.21 -9.05 18.45
CA ALA A 282 -4.46 -7.92 18.99
C ALA A 282 -3.01 -7.84 18.43
N ASP A 283 -2.43 -8.96 18.01
CA ASP A 283 -1.08 -8.97 17.43
C ASP A 283 -1.05 -8.25 16.06
N LEU A 284 -2.15 -8.27 15.30
CA LEU A 284 -2.26 -7.58 14.02
C LEU A 284 -2.03 -6.07 14.13
N LEU A 285 -2.46 -5.45 15.25
CA LEU A 285 -2.26 -4.01 15.47
C LEU A 285 -0.77 -3.62 15.46
N ARG A 286 0.10 -4.55 15.86
CA ARG A 286 1.55 -4.33 15.88
C ARG A 286 2.26 -4.79 14.62
N ARG A 287 1.71 -5.80 13.93
CA ARG A 287 2.37 -6.47 12.80
C ARG A 287 1.99 -5.88 11.45
N ARG A 288 0.70 -5.58 11.25
CA ARG A 288 0.21 -5.11 9.94
C ARG A 288 0.59 -3.66 9.69
N PRO A 289 1.41 -3.40 8.66
CA PRO A 289 1.84 -2.02 8.35
C PRO A 289 0.69 -1.12 7.91
N ASP A 290 -0.33 -1.63 7.23
CA ASP A 290 -1.51 -0.87 6.80
C ASP A 290 -2.32 -0.34 8.00
N VAL A 291 -2.46 -1.14 9.06
CA VAL A 291 -3.09 -0.73 10.31
C VAL A 291 -2.26 0.36 11.01
N ARG A 292 -0.95 0.18 11.10
CA ARG A 292 -0.02 1.15 11.70
C ARG A 292 0.04 2.46 10.89
N ALA A 293 -0.06 2.40 9.57
CA ALA A 293 -0.17 3.58 8.73
C ALA A 293 -1.45 4.36 9.02
N ALA A 294 -2.58 3.66 9.15
CA ALA A 294 -3.86 4.28 9.49
C ALA A 294 -3.82 4.90 10.90
N GLU A 295 -3.21 4.25 11.89
CA GLU A 295 -2.98 4.80 13.23
C GLU A 295 -2.16 6.09 13.19
N ALA A 296 -1.05 6.09 12.46
CA ALA A 296 -0.19 7.26 12.30
C ALA A 296 -0.95 8.44 11.66
N ARG A 297 -1.86 8.18 10.71
CA ARG A 297 -2.73 9.22 10.13
C ARG A 297 -3.68 9.82 11.16
N VAL A 298 -4.19 9.04 12.10
CA VAL A 298 -5.01 9.55 13.21
C VAL A 298 -4.17 10.49 14.06
N VAL A 299 -2.96 10.09 14.46
CA VAL A 299 -2.04 10.94 15.26
C VAL A 299 -1.76 12.25 14.51
N ALA A 300 -1.46 12.21 13.21
CA ALA A 300 -1.24 13.40 12.39
C ALA A 300 -2.47 14.32 12.38
N ALA A 301 -3.67 13.75 12.24
CA ALA A 301 -4.92 14.52 12.20
C ALA A 301 -5.20 15.22 13.54
N TYR A 302 -4.96 14.57 14.67
CA TYR A 302 -5.08 15.20 16.00
C TYR A 302 -4.05 16.33 16.20
N ALA A 303 -2.82 16.12 15.78
CA ALA A 303 -1.80 17.17 15.83
C ALA A 303 -2.21 18.42 15.00
N ARG A 304 -2.83 18.20 13.84
CA ARG A 304 -3.39 19.30 13.01
C ARG A 304 -4.55 20.04 13.68
N ILE A 305 -5.33 19.39 14.55
CA ILE A 305 -6.30 20.10 15.40
C ILE A 305 -5.55 21.06 16.32
N GLY A 306 -4.48 20.59 16.97
CA GLY A 306 -3.65 21.43 17.85
C GLY A 306 -3.07 22.65 17.14
N VAL A 307 -2.62 22.52 15.89
CA VAL A 307 -2.20 23.66 15.05
C VAL A 307 -3.34 24.66 14.88
N ALA A 308 -4.53 24.18 14.46
CA ALA A 308 -5.68 25.05 14.23
C ALA A 308 -6.21 25.72 15.51
N GLU A 309 -6.12 25.06 16.66
CA GLU A 309 -6.46 25.63 17.96
C GLU A 309 -5.44 26.67 18.43
N ALA A 310 -4.14 26.45 18.13
CA ALA A 310 -3.11 27.43 18.39
C ALA A 310 -3.31 28.72 17.56
N ASP A 311 -3.80 28.61 16.33
CA ASP A 311 -4.12 29.76 15.47
C ASP A 311 -5.25 30.65 16.03
N LEU A 312 -6.00 30.20 17.03
CA LEU A 312 -6.97 31.00 17.77
C LEU A 312 -6.30 31.86 18.86
N LYS A 313 -5.05 31.59 19.21
CA LYS A 313 -4.30 32.22 20.28
C LYS A 313 -3.48 33.39 19.75
N PRO A 314 -2.98 34.28 20.63
CA PRO A 314 -2.05 35.32 20.22
C PRO A 314 -0.74 34.73 19.66
N HIS A 315 -0.22 35.30 18.58
CA HIS A 315 1.10 35.00 18.04
C HIS A 315 2.12 36.03 18.48
N LEU A 316 3.25 35.59 18.98
CA LEU A 316 4.39 36.43 19.35
C LEU A 316 5.48 36.28 18.29
N GLN A 317 5.88 37.43 17.72
CA GLN A 317 6.91 37.47 16.69
C GLN A 317 8.04 38.41 17.13
N LEU A 318 9.28 38.01 16.90
CA LEU A 318 10.45 38.88 16.93
C LEU A 318 10.71 39.30 15.48
N ILE A 319 10.92 40.60 15.31
CA ILE A 319 11.22 41.21 14.02
C ILE A 319 12.51 42.00 14.10
N GLY A 320 13.30 41.96 13.05
CA GLY A 320 14.50 42.78 12.92
C GLY A 320 14.63 43.25 11.48
N VAL A 321 15.06 44.46 11.27
CA VAL A 321 15.39 44.97 9.96
C VAL A 321 16.70 45.75 10.08
N ILE A 322 17.62 45.53 9.17
CA ILE A 322 18.82 46.32 8.97
C ILE A 322 18.96 46.64 7.50
N GLY A 323 19.14 47.89 7.15
CA GLY A 323 19.23 48.28 5.73
C GLY A 323 19.64 49.72 5.51
N ALA A 324 19.84 50.02 4.27
CA ALA A 324 20.11 51.39 3.81
C ALA A 324 19.15 51.70 2.64
N ALA A 325 18.66 52.92 2.67
CA ALA A 325 17.90 53.51 1.57
C ALA A 325 18.59 54.78 1.09
N ILE A 326 18.69 54.92 -0.21
CA ILE A 326 19.17 56.17 -0.87
C ILE A 326 18.00 56.66 -1.68
N ASP A 327 17.60 57.89 -1.38
CA ASP A 327 16.63 58.62 -2.23
C ASP A 327 17.28 59.84 -2.89
N GLY A 328 16.87 60.16 -4.10
CA GLY A 328 17.34 61.32 -4.85
C GLY A 328 16.87 62.66 -4.30
N PHE A 329 16.17 62.64 -3.13
CA PHE A 329 15.60 63.84 -2.52
C PHE A 329 16.42 64.32 -1.36
N SER A 330 17.08 63.43 -0.58
CA SER A 330 17.77 63.79 0.67
C SER A 330 19.24 64.09 0.51
N GLY A 331 19.86 63.76 -0.64
CA GLY A 331 21.31 63.90 -0.84
C GLY A 331 22.17 63.03 0.08
N ALA A 332 21.55 62.05 0.74
CA ALA A 332 22.22 61.21 1.72
C ALA A 332 23.13 60.19 1.04
N SER A 333 24.32 59.95 1.56
CA SER A 333 25.19 58.85 1.17
C SER A 333 24.76 57.53 1.78
N LEU A 334 25.09 56.40 1.15
CA LEU A 334 24.76 55.04 1.62
C LEU A 334 25.15 54.85 3.13
N ALA A 335 26.30 55.35 3.54
CA ALA A 335 26.77 55.26 4.91
C ALA A 335 25.94 56.05 5.94
N ARG A 336 25.28 57.13 5.54
CA ARG A 336 24.39 57.93 6.39
C ARG A 336 22.96 57.44 6.38
N SER A 337 22.59 56.53 5.45
CA SER A 337 21.26 55.97 5.30
C SER A 337 21.10 54.59 5.99
N LEU A 338 22.17 54.06 6.64
CA LEU A 338 22.09 52.80 7.39
C LEU A 338 21.19 52.94 8.60
N ALA A 339 20.14 52.15 8.66
CA ALA A 339 19.21 52.11 9.76
C ALA A 339 18.96 50.66 10.20
N TRP A 340 18.63 50.47 11.46
CA TRP A 340 18.20 49.16 11.96
C TRP A 340 17.05 49.31 12.94
N MET A 341 16.23 48.27 13.03
CA MET A 341 15.15 48.15 13.98
C MET A 341 15.13 46.71 14.49
N ALA A 342 14.92 46.55 15.78
CA ALA A 342 14.63 45.26 16.40
C ALA A 342 13.45 45.42 17.36
N GLY A 343 12.52 44.50 17.34
CA GLY A 343 11.33 44.59 18.16
C GLY A 343 10.63 43.25 18.35
N ALA A 344 9.67 43.24 19.24
CA ALA A 344 8.74 42.15 19.45
C ALA A 344 7.32 42.67 19.21
N GLY A 345 6.54 41.90 18.47
CA GLY A 345 5.13 42.18 18.19
C GLY A 345 4.25 41.02 18.64
N ALA A 346 3.10 41.34 19.22
CA ALA A 346 2.08 40.35 19.52
C ALA A 346 0.83 40.68 18.72
N SER A 347 0.25 39.71 18.03
CA SER A 347 -1.00 39.82 17.28
C SER A 347 -2.00 38.79 17.74
N ALA A 348 -3.23 39.19 17.96
CA ALA A 348 -4.33 38.28 18.34
C ALA A 348 -5.56 38.52 17.46
N PRO A 349 -6.18 37.46 16.93
CA PRO A 349 -7.42 37.63 16.17
C PRO A 349 -8.59 37.93 17.12
N LEU A 350 -9.15 39.14 17.03
CA LEU A 350 -10.32 39.52 17.82
C LEU A 350 -11.62 39.15 17.12
N PHE A 351 -11.70 39.35 15.81
CA PHE A 351 -12.88 39.04 15.01
C PHE A 351 -12.46 38.69 13.57
N ASP A 352 -12.93 37.56 13.06
CA ASP A 352 -12.66 37.09 11.70
C ASP A 352 -13.91 36.43 11.05
N GLY A 353 -15.10 36.75 11.54
CA GLY A 353 -16.35 36.16 11.04
C GLY A 353 -16.47 34.65 11.28
N GLY A 354 -15.67 34.08 12.19
CA GLY A 354 -15.68 32.63 12.48
C GLY A 354 -14.74 31.80 11.63
N ARG A 355 -13.94 32.40 10.74
CA ARG A 355 -13.02 31.71 9.81
C ARG A 355 -12.08 30.71 10.51
N ARG A 356 -11.40 31.12 11.58
CA ARG A 356 -10.50 30.20 12.30
C ARG A 356 -11.24 29.11 13.05
N ARG A 357 -12.43 29.41 13.63
CA ARG A 357 -13.28 28.38 14.25
C ARG A 357 -13.76 27.33 13.24
N SER A 358 -14.10 27.74 12.03
CA SER A 358 -14.46 26.79 10.96
C SER A 358 -13.29 25.89 10.56
N VAL A 359 -12.03 26.38 10.58
CA VAL A 359 -10.85 25.55 10.37
C VAL A 359 -10.69 24.50 11.49
N VAL A 360 -10.89 24.87 12.75
CA VAL A 360 -10.88 23.89 13.87
C VAL A 360 -11.96 22.83 13.68
N ALA A 361 -13.19 23.24 13.33
CA ALA A 361 -14.27 22.30 13.07
C ALA A 361 -13.95 21.35 11.90
N LEU A 362 -13.35 21.88 10.81
CA LEU A 362 -12.87 21.09 9.67
C LEU A 362 -11.81 20.05 10.13
N ARG A 363 -10.81 20.46 10.93
CA ARG A 363 -9.75 19.54 11.40
C ARG A 363 -10.31 18.46 12.32
N ARG A 364 -11.29 18.77 13.16
CA ARG A 364 -11.98 17.78 14.00
C ARG A 364 -12.73 16.76 13.15
N ALA A 365 -13.51 17.20 12.17
CA ALA A 365 -14.18 16.28 11.24
C ALA A 365 -13.20 15.40 10.45
N GLN A 366 -12.04 15.94 10.05
CA GLN A 366 -10.97 15.17 9.40
C GLN A 366 -10.33 14.14 10.35
N ALA A 367 -10.20 14.46 11.65
CA ALA A 367 -9.70 13.51 12.64
C ALA A 367 -10.72 12.37 12.90
N ASP A 368 -12.02 12.69 12.95
CA ASP A 368 -13.08 11.68 13.05
C ASP A 368 -13.10 10.76 11.82
N GLN A 369 -12.87 11.32 10.63
CA GLN A 369 -12.73 10.54 9.38
C GLN A 369 -11.50 9.62 9.45
N ALA A 370 -10.34 10.11 9.92
CA ALA A 370 -9.13 9.30 10.08
C ALA A 370 -9.34 8.18 11.10
N LEU A 371 -10.04 8.45 12.22
CA LEU A 371 -10.36 7.45 13.23
C LEU A 371 -11.30 6.37 12.68
N ALA A 372 -12.31 6.75 11.89
CA ALA A 372 -13.18 5.79 11.22
C ALA A 372 -12.41 4.90 10.24
N ALA A 373 -11.49 5.48 9.45
CA ALA A 373 -10.62 4.75 8.53
C ALA A 373 -9.70 3.77 9.28
N TYR A 374 -9.11 4.18 10.41
CA TYR A 374 -8.32 3.28 11.26
C TYR A 374 -9.15 2.08 11.76
N ARG A 375 -10.36 2.34 12.27
CA ARG A 375 -11.26 1.27 12.73
C ARG A 375 -11.60 0.30 11.60
N THR A 376 -11.85 0.82 10.39
CA THR A 376 -12.09 0.00 9.21
C THR A 376 -10.85 -0.85 8.88
N ALA A 377 -9.66 -0.28 8.89
CA ALA A 377 -8.41 -1.01 8.63
C ALA A 377 -8.22 -2.17 9.64
N VAL A 378 -8.48 -1.94 10.92
CA VAL A 378 -8.41 -2.99 11.95
C VAL A 378 -9.42 -4.11 11.69
N LEU A 379 -10.68 -3.79 11.41
CA LEU A 379 -11.72 -4.79 11.15
C LEU A 379 -11.45 -5.56 9.86
N THR A 380 -10.98 -4.89 8.82
CA THR A 380 -10.55 -5.53 7.55
C THR A 380 -9.40 -6.49 7.82
N ALA A 381 -8.38 -6.09 8.60
CA ALA A 381 -7.26 -6.94 8.96
C ALA A 381 -7.69 -8.23 9.66
N VAL A 382 -8.62 -8.15 10.60
CA VAL A 382 -9.19 -9.33 11.27
C VAL A 382 -9.97 -10.19 10.29
N GLY A 383 -10.83 -9.59 9.46
CA GLY A 383 -11.60 -10.30 8.44
C GLY A 383 -10.73 -11.01 7.39
N ASP A 384 -9.61 -10.41 7.00
CA ASP A 384 -8.65 -11.00 6.06
C ASP A 384 -8.04 -12.30 6.64
N VAL A 385 -7.62 -12.28 7.92
CA VAL A 385 -7.08 -13.49 8.59
C VAL A 385 -8.16 -14.55 8.72
N GLU A 386 -9.35 -14.20 9.22
CA GLU A 386 -10.46 -15.14 9.36
C GLU A 386 -10.79 -15.83 8.02
N THR A 387 -10.92 -15.03 6.96
CA THR A 387 -11.22 -15.54 5.62
C THR A 387 -10.10 -16.42 5.08
N SER A 388 -8.83 -16.02 5.29
CA SER A 388 -7.67 -16.77 4.80
C SER A 388 -7.47 -18.10 5.54
N VAL A 389 -7.71 -18.13 6.85
CA VAL A 389 -7.71 -19.36 7.66
C VAL A 389 -8.78 -20.33 7.16
N ALA A 390 -10.02 -19.86 7.04
CA ALA A 390 -11.13 -20.66 6.54
C ALA A 390 -10.88 -21.18 5.11
N ALA A 391 -10.34 -20.32 4.23
CA ALA A 391 -10.00 -20.69 2.85
C ALA A 391 -8.92 -21.78 2.80
N THR A 392 -7.85 -21.66 3.60
CA THR A 392 -6.76 -22.63 3.65
C THR A 392 -7.27 -24.01 4.07
N ALA A 393 -8.06 -24.08 5.14
CA ALA A 393 -8.61 -25.36 5.64
C ALA A 393 -9.60 -25.98 4.63
N ARG A 394 -10.48 -25.17 4.03
CA ARG A 394 -11.51 -25.66 3.09
C ARG A 394 -10.93 -26.08 1.76
N ASN A 395 -9.92 -25.35 1.23
CA ASN A 395 -9.23 -25.72 0.01
C ASN A 395 -8.44 -27.01 0.18
N HIS A 396 -7.77 -27.22 1.30
CA HIS A 396 -7.13 -28.49 1.62
C HIS A 396 -8.12 -29.66 1.59
N GLY A 397 -9.23 -29.57 2.30
CA GLY A 397 -10.26 -30.61 2.30
C GLY A 397 -10.92 -30.84 0.89
N ARG A 398 -10.99 -29.77 0.06
CA ARG A 398 -11.44 -29.89 -1.32
C ARG A 398 -10.43 -30.69 -2.17
N THR A 399 -9.15 -30.38 -2.05
CA THR A 399 -8.06 -31.07 -2.76
C THR A 399 -8.08 -32.56 -2.43
N GLU A 400 -8.17 -32.96 -1.16
CA GLU A 400 -8.26 -34.36 -0.77
C GLU A 400 -9.48 -35.10 -1.38
N ARG A 401 -10.64 -34.43 -1.45
CA ARG A 401 -11.84 -35.03 -2.06
C ARG A 401 -11.66 -35.21 -3.56
N LEU A 402 -11.04 -34.26 -4.24
CA LEU A 402 -10.75 -34.33 -5.66
C LEU A 402 -9.68 -35.37 -5.98
N GLU A 403 -8.69 -35.58 -5.11
CA GLU A 403 -7.72 -36.69 -5.26
C GLU A 403 -8.42 -38.06 -5.23
N ARG A 404 -9.35 -38.24 -4.29
CA ARG A 404 -10.17 -39.46 -4.27
C ARG A 404 -11.07 -39.58 -5.50
N ALA A 405 -11.66 -38.49 -5.98
CA ALA A 405 -12.47 -38.48 -7.18
C ALA A 405 -11.68 -38.88 -8.43
N VAL A 406 -10.47 -38.33 -8.61
CA VAL A 406 -9.55 -38.70 -9.71
C VAL A 406 -9.15 -40.17 -9.63
N SER A 407 -8.82 -40.66 -8.43
CA SER A 407 -8.47 -42.09 -8.23
C SER A 407 -9.62 -43.01 -8.67
N ASN A 408 -10.85 -42.68 -8.25
CA ASN A 408 -12.04 -43.48 -8.61
C ASN A 408 -12.36 -43.40 -10.10
N ALA A 409 -12.33 -42.18 -10.70
CA ALA A 409 -12.59 -41.97 -12.10
C ALA A 409 -11.56 -42.67 -12.98
N ARG A 410 -10.28 -42.66 -12.59
CA ARG A 410 -9.21 -43.39 -13.28
C ARG A 410 -9.40 -44.90 -13.23
N GLY A 411 -9.83 -45.43 -12.09
CA GLY A 411 -10.20 -46.82 -11.93
C GLY A 411 -11.36 -47.20 -12.87
N ALA A 412 -12.43 -46.41 -12.90
CA ALA A 412 -13.60 -46.65 -13.78
C ALA A 412 -13.20 -46.59 -15.26
N TYR A 413 -12.43 -45.56 -15.66
CA TYR A 413 -11.94 -45.45 -17.03
C TYR A 413 -11.10 -46.67 -17.43
N THR A 414 -10.19 -47.10 -16.59
CA THR A 414 -9.33 -48.28 -16.86
C THR A 414 -10.15 -49.52 -17.07
N GLN A 415 -11.18 -49.75 -16.27
CA GLN A 415 -12.05 -50.93 -16.35
C GLN A 415 -12.95 -50.91 -17.60
N ILE A 416 -13.66 -49.79 -17.80
CA ILE A 416 -14.59 -49.66 -18.98
C ILE A 416 -13.80 -49.68 -20.30
N ASN A 417 -12.64 -49.01 -20.38
CA ASN A 417 -11.79 -49.08 -21.58
C ASN A 417 -11.27 -50.49 -21.89
N ARG A 418 -11.05 -51.33 -20.85
CA ARG A 418 -10.71 -52.73 -21.02
C ARG A 418 -11.92 -53.54 -21.58
N SER A 419 -13.10 -53.37 -20.97
CA SER A 419 -14.33 -54.00 -21.42
C SER A 419 -14.74 -53.61 -22.84
N TRP A 420 -14.52 -52.35 -23.22
CA TRP A 420 -14.73 -51.89 -24.60
C TRP A 420 -13.78 -52.59 -25.57
N ARG A 421 -12.51 -52.72 -25.25
CA ARG A 421 -11.52 -53.41 -26.10
C ARG A 421 -11.79 -54.88 -26.25
N SER A 422 -12.46 -55.53 -25.27
CA SER A 422 -12.93 -56.91 -25.38
C SER A 422 -14.31 -57.08 -26.02
N GLY A 423 -14.97 -55.96 -26.40
CA GLY A 423 -16.30 -55.94 -27.03
C GLY A 423 -17.46 -56.11 -26.03
N GLU A 424 -17.21 -55.97 -24.71
CA GLU A 424 -18.23 -56.18 -23.66
C GLU A 424 -18.98 -54.89 -23.27
N SER A 425 -18.50 -53.70 -23.66
CA SER A 425 -19.16 -52.43 -23.42
C SER A 425 -19.20 -51.54 -24.66
N ALA A 426 -20.13 -50.60 -24.71
CA ALA A 426 -20.28 -49.65 -25.80
C ALA A 426 -19.17 -48.57 -25.76
N PHE A 427 -18.82 -48.04 -26.94
CA PHE A 427 -17.85 -46.94 -27.04
C PHE A 427 -18.27 -45.67 -26.26
N ILE A 428 -19.60 -45.41 -26.27
CA ILE A 428 -20.15 -44.24 -25.54
C ILE A 428 -19.84 -44.31 -24.03
N ASP A 429 -19.85 -45.50 -23.40
CA ASP A 429 -19.54 -45.68 -21.99
C ASP A 429 -18.06 -45.29 -21.72
N THR A 430 -17.15 -45.66 -22.63
CA THR A 430 -15.74 -45.26 -22.56
C THR A 430 -15.56 -43.75 -22.63
N LEU A 431 -16.28 -43.08 -23.55
CA LEU A 431 -16.24 -41.62 -23.68
C LEU A 431 -16.78 -40.92 -22.44
N GLU A 432 -17.85 -41.43 -21.81
CA GLU A 432 -18.42 -40.85 -20.60
C GLU A 432 -17.46 -40.92 -19.43
N VAL A 433 -16.87 -42.09 -19.14
CA VAL A 433 -15.90 -42.22 -18.05
C VAL A 433 -14.60 -41.48 -18.33
N GLN A 434 -14.18 -41.35 -19.60
CA GLN A 434 -13.04 -40.52 -20.00
C GLN A 434 -13.29 -39.05 -19.71
N ARG A 435 -14.45 -38.49 -20.11
CA ARG A 435 -14.84 -37.12 -19.81
C ARG A 435 -14.90 -36.84 -18.32
N ALA A 436 -15.46 -37.78 -17.54
CA ALA A 436 -15.50 -37.65 -16.07
C ALA A 436 -14.10 -37.62 -15.46
N LEU A 437 -13.18 -38.47 -15.96
CA LEU A 437 -11.77 -38.45 -15.50
C LEU A 437 -11.09 -37.11 -15.80
N LEU A 438 -11.21 -36.64 -17.07
CA LEU A 438 -10.58 -35.38 -17.49
C LEU A 438 -11.10 -34.18 -16.71
N ALA A 439 -12.41 -34.12 -16.45
CA ALA A 439 -13.02 -33.06 -15.63
C ALA A 439 -12.54 -33.11 -14.16
N ALA A 440 -12.37 -34.34 -13.62
CA ALA A 440 -11.83 -34.50 -12.26
C ALA A 440 -10.36 -34.10 -12.16
N GLU A 441 -9.53 -34.47 -13.15
CA GLU A 441 -8.09 -34.11 -13.19
C GLU A 441 -7.88 -32.61 -13.33
N ASP A 442 -8.60 -31.91 -14.22
CA ASP A 442 -8.54 -30.45 -14.34
C ASP A 442 -9.03 -29.76 -13.06
N SER A 443 -10.11 -30.28 -12.44
CA SER A 443 -10.60 -29.76 -11.17
C SER A 443 -9.58 -29.94 -10.05
N LEU A 444 -8.85 -31.06 -10.00
CA LEU A 444 -7.78 -31.30 -9.04
C LEU A 444 -6.60 -30.36 -9.26
N ALA A 445 -6.16 -30.18 -10.52
CA ALA A 445 -5.07 -29.27 -10.84
C ALA A 445 -5.40 -27.83 -10.38
N ARG A 446 -6.59 -27.33 -10.68
CA ARG A 446 -7.06 -26.01 -10.19
C ARG A 446 -7.13 -25.96 -8.66
N ALA A 447 -7.61 -27.00 -8.00
CA ALA A 447 -7.75 -27.02 -6.54
C ALA A 447 -6.40 -26.98 -5.84
N ARG A 448 -5.37 -27.63 -6.36
CA ARG A 448 -3.99 -27.59 -5.82
C ARG A 448 -3.42 -26.18 -5.91
N THR A 449 -3.54 -25.53 -7.08
CA THR A 449 -3.12 -24.15 -7.22
C THR A 449 -3.87 -23.23 -6.26
N GLU A 450 -5.19 -23.36 -6.10
CA GLU A 450 -5.96 -22.54 -5.17
C GLU A 450 -5.63 -22.82 -3.70
N GLU A 451 -5.29 -24.06 -3.33
CA GLU A 451 -4.80 -24.40 -2.00
C GLU A 451 -3.48 -23.67 -1.71
N THR A 452 -2.52 -23.72 -2.65
CA THR A 452 -1.26 -23.00 -2.53
C THR A 452 -1.49 -21.48 -2.41
N LEU A 453 -2.34 -20.91 -3.27
CA LEU A 453 -2.69 -19.48 -3.23
C LEU A 453 -3.38 -19.07 -1.93
N SER A 454 -4.19 -19.95 -1.33
CA SER A 454 -4.84 -19.63 -0.05
C SER A 454 -3.84 -19.53 1.11
N ARG A 455 -2.77 -20.32 1.09
CA ARG A 455 -1.67 -20.21 2.06
C ARG A 455 -0.88 -18.90 1.87
N VAL A 456 -0.60 -18.52 0.63
CA VAL A 456 0.05 -17.23 0.32
C VAL A 456 -0.77 -16.07 0.86
N ARG A 457 -2.10 -16.08 0.63
CA ARG A 457 -3.01 -15.05 1.18
C ARG A 457 -2.99 -15.01 2.71
N LEU A 458 -2.89 -16.18 3.38
CA LEU A 458 -2.80 -16.23 4.82
C LEU A 458 -1.53 -15.55 5.33
N MET A 459 -0.37 -15.77 4.69
CA MET A 459 0.90 -15.12 5.07
C MET A 459 0.81 -13.61 4.93
N SER A 460 0.29 -13.12 3.81
CA SER A 460 0.05 -11.70 3.58
C SER A 460 -0.93 -11.10 4.59
N ALA A 461 -2.04 -11.80 4.91
CA ALA A 461 -3.02 -11.34 5.90
C ALA A 461 -2.44 -11.24 7.32
N LEU A 462 -1.45 -12.07 7.66
CA LEU A 462 -0.72 -12.00 8.93
C LEU A 462 0.31 -10.87 8.98
N GLY A 463 0.50 -10.12 7.87
CA GLY A 463 1.44 -9.00 7.79
C GLY A 463 2.89 -9.44 7.56
N GLN A 464 3.09 -10.54 6.84
CA GLN A 464 4.40 -11.14 6.55
C GLN A 464 4.81 -10.99 5.10
#